data_4695bb9166c5f415bc51a25f579a725d
#
_entry.id   4695bb9166c5f415bc51a25f579a725d
#
_cell.length_a   1.000
_cell.length_b   1.000
_cell.length_c   1.000
_cell.angle_alpha   90.00
_cell.angle_beta   90.00
_cell.angle_gamma   90.00
#
_symmetry.space_group_name_H-M   'P 1'
#
loop_
_entity.id
_entity.type
_entity.pdbx_description
1 polymer ?
#
loop_
_entity_poly.entity_id
_entity_poly.type
_entity_poly.pdbx_seq_one_letter_code
_entity_poly.pdbx_strand_id
1 'polypeptide(L)'
;MKNNLANMMCLDFFTPAKDEQDYGTIKEVIKPSNEIQTPIISFDFYINSFTTEVHKLNRERDINSIKEFSNKFQWNDNLDEIFKDVDFETIVLTNEKQEILWVNAGFKEMTGYTKTFALKKTPSFLQGKNTCEITKKRIRNKILANEPFKEIVLNYKKDKTPYKCEINVFPLSHKNTTHYIALERAI
;
A
#
# COMPACT_ATOMS: atom_id res chain seq x y z
N MET A 1 -3.46 27.63 -36.32
CA MET A 1 -4.50 26.98 -35.49
C MET A 1 -4.15 27.32 -34.03
N LYS A 2 -4.97 28.10 -33.32
CA LYS A 2 -4.75 28.40 -31.91
C LYS A 2 -5.12 27.12 -31.13
N ASN A 3 -4.13 26.46 -30.58
CA ASN A 3 -4.34 25.33 -29.67
C ASN A 3 -5.01 25.87 -28.41
N ASN A 4 -6.30 25.65 -28.30
CA ASN A 4 -7.05 26.04 -27.13
C ASN A 4 -6.93 24.93 -26.08
N LEU A 5 -6.38 25.25 -24.90
CA LEU A 5 -6.23 24.30 -23.78
C LEU A 5 -7.56 23.60 -23.44
N ALA A 6 -8.69 24.26 -23.68
CA ALA A 6 -10.02 23.71 -23.49
C ALA A 6 -10.33 22.51 -24.43
N ASN A 7 -9.54 22.31 -25.49
CA ASN A 7 -9.68 21.18 -26.44
C ASN A 7 -8.64 20.06 -26.15
N MET A 8 -7.85 20.18 -25.13
CA MET A 8 -6.93 19.10 -24.73
C MET A 8 -7.72 18.09 -23.91
N MET A 9 -7.72 16.84 -24.33
CA MET A 9 -8.39 15.69 -23.69
C MET A 9 -7.97 15.47 -22.22
N CYS A 10 -7.02 16.24 -21.71
CA CYS A 10 -6.56 16.17 -20.31
C CYS A 10 -7.55 16.76 -19.29
N LEU A 11 -8.54 17.55 -19.72
CA LEU A 11 -9.56 18.10 -18.81
C LEU A 11 -10.46 17.01 -18.22
N ASP A 12 -10.68 15.93 -18.96
CA ASP A 12 -11.49 14.80 -18.51
C ASP A 12 -10.89 14.06 -17.30
N PHE A 13 -9.57 14.20 -17.08
CA PHE A 13 -8.89 13.61 -15.94
C PHE A 13 -8.98 14.45 -14.66
N PHE A 14 -9.21 15.75 -14.78
CA PHE A 14 -9.10 16.69 -13.65
C PHE A 14 -10.44 17.27 -13.19
N THR A 15 -11.48 17.12 -14.00
CA THR A 15 -12.80 17.58 -13.62
C THR A 15 -13.73 16.39 -13.45
N PRO A 16 -14.35 16.19 -12.28
CA PRO A 16 -15.40 15.20 -12.10
C PRO A 16 -16.70 15.66 -12.74
N ALA A 17 -16.67 16.00 -14.03
CA ALA A 17 -17.87 16.29 -14.79
C ALA A 17 -18.74 15.05 -14.82
N LYS A 18 -19.96 15.12 -14.29
CA LYS A 18 -20.89 13.99 -14.20
C LYS A 18 -21.68 13.80 -15.49
N ASP A 19 -21.77 14.83 -16.32
CA ASP A 19 -22.48 14.84 -17.59
C ASP A 19 -21.96 15.92 -18.55
N GLU A 20 -22.48 15.93 -19.80
CA GLU A 20 -22.10 16.89 -20.83
C GLU A 20 -22.43 18.35 -20.45
N GLN A 21 -23.42 18.57 -19.61
CA GLN A 21 -23.86 19.92 -19.20
C GLN A 21 -22.88 20.50 -18.18
N ASP A 22 -22.38 19.67 -17.23
CA ASP A 22 -21.34 20.05 -16.29
C ASP A 22 -20.03 20.37 -17.02
N TYR A 23 -19.69 19.58 -18.06
CA TYR A 23 -18.52 19.84 -18.89
C TYR A 23 -18.61 21.19 -19.64
N GLY A 24 -19.78 21.52 -20.17
CA GLY A 24 -20.03 22.81 -20.81
C GLY A 24 -19.81 24.00 -19.88
N THR A 25 -20.32 23.90 -18.66
CA THR A 25 -20.20 24.96 -17.64
C THR A 25 -18.75 25.17 -17.19
N ILE A 26 -18.01 24.08 -17.00
CA ILE A 26 -16.59 24.12 -16.63
C ILE A 26 -15.76 24.73 -17.74
N LYS A 27 -16.06 24.40 -19.00
CA LYS A 27 -15.38 24.95 -20.17
C LYS A 27 -15.55 26.46 -20.33
N GLU A 28 -16.68 27.03 -19.93
CA GLU A 28 -16.94 28.47 -19.94
C GLU A 28 -16.18 29.22 -18.84
N VAL A 29 -15.94 28.59 -17.70
CA VAL A 29 -15.22 29.17 -16.57
C VAL A 29 -13.69 29.17 -16.82
N ILE A 30 -13.17 28.21 -17.56
CA ILE A 30 -11.74 28.11 -17.88
C ILE A 30 -11.43 29.08 -19.04
N LYS A 31 -11.03 30.31 -18.70
CA LYS A 31 -10.51 31.26 -19.68
C LYS A 31 -9.13 30.83 -20.16
N PRO A 32 -8.88 30.73 -21.48
CA PRO A 32 -7.55 30.46 -21.99
C PRO A 32 -6.60 31.59 -21.55
N SER A 33 -5.57 31.24 -20.78
CA SER A 33 -4.50 32.17 -20.47
C SER A 33 -3.59 32.28 -21.69
N ASN A 34 -3.32 33.49 -22.12
CA ASN A 34 -2.41 33.74 -23.24
C ASN A 34 -0.91 33.52 -22.87
N GLU A 35 -0.61 33.17 -21.61
CA GLU A 35 0.76 33.17 -21.08
C GLU A 35 1.27 31.81 -20.58
N ILE A 36 0.50 30.72 -20.72
CA ILE A 36 0.99 29.43 -20.28
C ILE A 36 1.67 28.69 -21.44
N GLN A 37 2.91 29.05 -21.69
CA GLN A 37 3.89 28.11 -22.25
C GLN A 37 4.45 27.27 -21.10
N THR A 38 3.65 26.36 -20.54
CA THR A 38 4.19 25.38 -19.63
C THR A 38 4.90 24.29 -20.44
N PRO A 39 6.23 24.13 -20.27
CA PRO A 39 6.94 23.04 -20.90
C PRO A 39 6.33 21.70 -20.45
N ILE A 40 6.43 20.66 -21.29
CA ILE A 40 6.02 19.29 -20.97
C ILE A 40 6.59 18.82 -19.62
N ILE A 41 7.78 19.30 -19.25
CA ILE A 41 8.41 19.12 -17.92
C ILE A 41 7.51 19.49 -16.73
N SER A 42 6.62 20.48 -16.89
CA SER A 42 5.69 20.86 -15.81
C SER A 42 4.58 19.85 -15.58
N PHE A 43 4.20 19.11 -16.61
CA PHE A 43 3.19 18.04 -16.51
C PHE A 43 3.76 16.83 -15.76
N ASP A 44 4.98 16.42 -16.08
CA ASP A 44 5.66 15.33 -15.36
C ASP A 44 5.89 15.69 -13.88
N PHE A 45 6.26 16.92 -13.61
CA PHE A 45 6.39 17.41 -12.24
C PHE A 45 5.05 17.38 -11.48
N TYR A 46 3.98 17.81 -12.13
CA TYR A 46 2.63 17.78 -11.57
C TYR A 46 2.15 16.34 -11.29
N ILE A 47 2.33 15.43 -12.26
CA ILE A 47 1.98 14.01 -12.09
C ILE A 47 2.78 13.39 -10.94
N ASN A 48 4.07 13.66 -10.85
CA ASN A 48 4.90 13.15 -9.74
C ASN A 48 4.44 13.70 -8.38
N SER A 49 4.10 14.98 -8.30
CA SER A 49 3.55 15.57 -7.08
C SER A 49 2.20 14.96 -6.71
N PHE A 50 1.32 14.77 -7.69
CA PHE A 50 0.01 14.15 -7.48
C PHE A 50 0.11 12.69 -7.04
N THR A 51 0.97 11.89 -7.68
CA THR A 51 1.18 10.49 -7.29
C THR A 51 1.75 10.38 -5.90
N THR A 52 2.68 11.27 -5.53
CA THR A 52 3.26 11.32 -4.17
C THR A 52 2.18 11.62 -3.13
N GLU A 53 1.30 12.58 -3.40
CA GLU A 53 0.20 12.92 -2.47
C GLU A 53 -0.82 11.78 -2.35
N VAL A 54 -1.17 11.12 -3.46
CA VAL A 54 -2.05 9.92 -3.44
C VAL A 54 -1.43 8.80 -2.62
N HIS A 55 -0.13 8.53 -2.77
CA HIS A 55 0.57 7.53 -1.96
C HIS A 55 0.53 7.88 -0.46
N LYS A 56 0.74 9.15 -0.12
CA LYS A 56 0.66 9.64 1.26
C LYS A 56 -0.74 9.44 1.85
N LEU A 57 -1.79 9.83 1.12
CA LEU A 57 -3.19 9.65 1.56
C LEU A 57 -3.56 8.17 1.73
N ASN A 58 -3.12 7.30 0.83
CA ASN A 58 -3.33 5.85 0.95
C ASN A 58 -2.61 5.30 2.19
N ARG A 59 -1.36 5.72 2.42
CA ARG A 59 -0.59 5.34 3.61
C ARG A 59 -1.30 5.77 4.90
N GLU A 60 -1.78 7.00 4.98
CA GLU A 60 -2.53 7.50 6.14
C GLU A 60 -3.83 6.72 6.38
N ARG A 61 -4.56 6.38 5.31
CA ARG A 61 -5.76 5.54 5.39
C ARG A 61 -5.45 4.15 5.93
N ASP A 62 -4.38 3.53 5.44
CA ASP A 62 -3.95 2.21 5.87
C ASP A 62 -3.55 2.22 7.36
N ILE A 63 -2.79 3.22 7.80
CA ILE A 63 -2.40 3.41 9.21
C ILE A 63 -3.65 3.62 10.08
N ASN A 64 -4.62 4.43 9.64
CA ASN A 64 -5.86 4.63 10.38
C ASN A 64 -6.67 3.33 10.52
N SER A 65 -6.71 2.49 9.47
CA SER A 65 -7.33 1.17 9.55
C SER A 65 -6.65 0.28 10.61
N ILE A 66 -5.33 0.31 10.72
CA ILE A 66 -4.60 -0.43 11.77
C ILE A 66 -4.89 0.15 13.16
N LYS A 67 -5.01 1.48 13.29
CA LYS A 67 -5.41 2.13 14.56
C LYS A 67 -6.81 1.71 15.01
N GLU A 68 -7.76 1.48 14.09
CA GLU A 68 -9.07 0.93 14.40
C GLU A 68 -8.95 -0.50 14.96
N PHE A 69 -8.09 -1.34 14.38
CA PHE A 69 -7.80 -2.66 14.93
C PHE A 69 -7.13 -2.57 16.30
N SER A 70 -6.21 -1.63 16.52
CA SER A 70 -5.59 -1.39 17.83
C SER A 70 -6.64 -1.08 18.90
N ASN A 71 -7.57 -0.21 18.61
CA ASN A 71 -8.66 0.11 19.52
C ASN A 71 -9.56 -1.12 19.80
N LYS A 72 -9.84 -1.92 18.77
CA LYS A 72 -10.65 -3.13 18.90
C LYS A 72 -9.99 -4.21 19.74
N PHE A 73 -8.70 -4.44 19.54
CA PHE A 73 -7.93 -5.47 20.24
C PHE A 73 -7.19 -4.94 21.47
N GLN A 74 -7.27 -3.63 21.72
CA GLN A 74 -6.67 -2.94 22.87
C GLN A 74 -5.15 -3.17 22.97
N TRP A 75 -4.43 -3.09 21.83
CA TRP A 75 -2.97 -3.24 21.86
C TRP A 75 -2.32 -2.09 22.65
N ASN A 76 -1.27 -2.43 23.39
CA ASN A 76 -0.51 -1.49 24.20
C ASN A 76 0.68 -0.87 23.43
N ASP A 77 0.94 -1.35 22.21
CA ASP A 77 2.10 -0.98 21.42
C ASP A 77 1.91 0.38 20.75
N ASN A 78 3.00 1.14 20.64
CA ASN A 78 3.00 2.45 19.99
C ASN A 78 3.07 2.29 18.46
N LEU A 79 1.92 2.31 17.81
CA LEU A 79 1.83 2.18 16.35
C LEU A 79 2.54 3.32 15.61
N ASP A 80 2.53 4.54 16.14
CA ASP A 80 3.16 5.68 15.47
C ASP A 80 4.68 5.48 15.37
N GLU A 81 5.30 4.83 16.36
CA GLU A 81 6.71 4.46 16.33
C GLU A 81 7.00 3.37 15.29
N ILE A 82 6.14 2.35 15.20
CA ILE A 82 6.25 1.27 14.20
C ILE A 82 6.23 1.82 12.78
N PHE A 83 5.36 2.79 12.50
CA PHE A 83 5.19 3.35 11.16
C PHE A 83 6.17 4.48 10.82
N LYS A 84 6.89 5.04 11.79
CA LYS A 84 7.70 6.25 11.62
C LYS A 84 8.84 6.08 10.62
N ASP A 85 9.60 5.00 10.75
CA ASP A 85 10.87 4.81 10.02
C ASP A 85 10.83 3.62 9.04
N VAL A 86 9.64 3.07 8.78
CA VAL A 86 9.48 1.92 7.87
C VAL A 86 8.73 2.35 6.63
N ASP A 87 9.41 2.25 5.48
CA ASP A 87 8.77 2.36 4.18
C ASP A 87 8.10 1.04 3.81
N PHE A 88 6.87 1.08 3.32
CA PHE A 88 6.09 -0.11 2.97
C PHE A 88 5.10 0.16 1.83
N GLU A 89 4.85 -0.87 1.06
CA GLU A 89 3.80 -0.93 0.03
C GLU A 89 2.60 -1.74 0.52
N THR A 90 2.90 -2.76 1.33
CA THR A 90 1.90 -3.72 1.81
C THR A 90 1.91 -3.80 3.33
N ILE A 91 0.72 -3.90 3.90
CA ILE A 91 0.50 -4.24 5.32
C ILE A 91 -0.25 -5.56 5.39
N VAL A 92 0.26 -6.48 6.18
CA VAL A 92 -0.40 -7.75 6.52
C VAL A 92 -0.59 -7.84 8.02
N LEU A 93 -1.83 -7.91 8.49
CA LEU A 93 -2.17 -8.14 9.88
C LEU A 93 -2.59 -9.59 10.08
N THR A 94 -1.98 -10.27 11.06
CA THR A 94 -2.28 -11.67 11.39
C THR A 94 -2.62 -11.84 12.87
N ASN A 95 -3.31 -12.95 13.19
CA ASN A 95 -3.52 -13.39 14.56
C ASN A 95 -2.30 -14.19 15.10
N GLU A 96 -2.41 -14.70 16.33
CA GLU A 96 -1.39 -15.53 16.99
C GLU A 96 -1.03 -16.80 16.20
N LYS A 97 -1.98 -17.35 15.40
CA LYS A 97 -1.78 -18.51 14.53
C LYS A 97 -1.21 -18.15 13.17
N GLN A 98 -0.83 -16.88 12.99
CA GLN A 98 -0.36 -16.32 11.72
C GLN A 98 -1.41 -16.36 10.60
N GLU A 99 -2.70 -16.45 10.92
CA GLU A 99 -3.77 -16.34 9.94
C GLU A 99 -4.05 -14.86 9.63
N ILE A 100 -4.14 -14.52 8.36
CA ILE A 100 -4.36 -13.15 7.89
C ILE A 100 -5.75 -12.68 8.28
N LEU A 101 -5.81 -11.62 9.06
CA LEU A 101 -7.03 -10.92 9.45
C LEU A 101 -7.35 -9.77 8.51
N TRP A 102 -6.31 -9.09 8.02
CA TRP A 102 -6.47 -7.93 7.16
C TRP A 102 -5.22 -7.67 6.32
N VAL A 103 -5.42 -7.12 5.14
CA VAL A 103 -4.37 -6.59 4.25
C VAL A 103 -4.86 -5.29 3.61
N ASN A 104 -3.91 -4.40 3.28
CA ASN A 104 -4.21 -3.18 2.54
C ASN A 104 -4.38 -3.43 1.03
N ALA A 105 -4.60 -2.36 0.24
CA ALA A 105 -4.75 -2.44 -1.21
C ALA A 105 -3.46 -2.87 -1.90
N GLY A 106 -2.30 -2.40 -1.43
CA GLY A 106 -0.98 -2.72 -1.96
C GLY A 106 -0.67 -4.22 -1.98
N PHE A 107 -1.28 -5.00 -1.08
CA PHE A 107 -1.15 -6.46 -1.10
C PHE A 107 -1.56 -7.08 -2.44
N LYS A 108 -2.67 -6.63 -3.03
CA LYS A 108 -3.13 -7.12 -4.33
C LYS A 108 -2.18 -6.68 -5.45
N GLU A 109 -1.69 -5.46 -5.39
CA GLU A 109 -0.77 -4.90 -6.39
C GLU A 109 0.57 -5.65 -6.38
N MET A 110 1.13 -5.89 -5.19
CA MET A 110 2.39 -6.58 -5.01
C MET A 110 2.31 -8.08 -5.32
N THR A 111 1.25 -8.77 -4.86
CA THR A 111 1.18 -10.25 -4.91
C THR A 111 0.29 -10.80 -6.02
N GLY A 112 -0.64 -9.99 -6.57
CA GLY A 112 -1.67 -10.44 -7.50
C GLY A 112 -2.84 -11.20 -6.88
N TYR A 113 -2.79 -11.50 -5.56
CA TYR A 113 -3.88 -12.16 -4.87
C TYR A 113 -4.89 -11.18 -4.30
N THR A 114 -6.16 -11.52 -4.35
CA THR A 114 -7.21 -10.70 -3.76
C THR A 114 -7.20 -10.78 -2.23
N LYS A 115 -7.67 -9.73 -1.56
CA LYS A 115 -7.88 -9.71 -0.11
C LYS A 115 -8.71 -10.91 0.36
N THR A 116 -9.82 -11.21 -0.30
CA THR A 116 -10.71 -12.33 0.02
C THR A 116 -9.99 -13.69 -0.04
N PHE A 117 -9.06 -13.86 -0.98
CA PHE A 117 -8.27 -15.07 -1.08
C PHE A 117 -7.27 -15.22 0.07
N ALA A 118 -6.67 -14.12 0.51
CA ALA A 118 -5.65 -14.10 1.55
C ALA A 118 -6.19 -14.31 2.96
N LEU A 119 -7.41 -13.81 3.24
CA LEU A 119 -8.03 -13.90 4.57
C LEU A 119 -8.09 -15.34 5.08
N LYS A 120 -7.83 -15.52 6.38
CA LYS A 120 -7.80 -16.81 7.10
C LYS A 120 -6.72 -17.79 6.63
N LYS A 121 -5.81 -17.38 5.75
CA LYS A 121 -4.63 -18.17 5.35
C LYS A 121 -3.39 -17.63 6.05
N THR A 122 -2.37 -18.46 6.16
CA THR A 122 -1.05 -18.01 6.62
C THR A 122 -0.25 -17.46 5.44
N PRO A 123 0.60 -16.42 5.62
CA PRO A 123 1.41 -15.84 4.54
C PRO A 123 2.32 -16.84 3.83
N SER A 124 2.51 -18.03 4.40
CA SER A 124 3.31 -19.11 3.80
C SER A 124 2.85 -19.53 2.40
N PHE A 125 1.61 -19.23 1.99
CA PHE A 125 1.14 -19.52 0.62
C PHE A 125 1.86 -18.69 -0.46
N LEU A 126 2.52 -17.59 -0.06
CA LEU A 126 3.36 -16.78 -0.96
C LEU A 126 4.73 -17.41 -1.18
N GLN A 127 5.12 -18.39 -0.36
CA GLN A 127 6.41 -19.05 -0.47
C GLN A 127 6.35 -20.15 -1.55
N GLY A 128 7.51 -20.48 -2.11
CA GLY A 128 7.60 -21.47 -3.17
C GLY A 128 8.89 -22.30 -3.10
N LYS A 129 9.15 -23.03 -4.20
CA LYS A 129 10.24 -24.01 -4.27
C LYS A 129 11.63 -23.43 -3.95
N ASN A 130 11.88 -22.19 -4.38
CA ASN A 130 13.20 -21.56 -4.19
C ASN A 130 13.25 -20.65 -2.96
N THR A 131 12.20 -20.61 -2.12
CA THR A 131 12.25 -19.89 -0.85
C THR A 131 13.20 -20.60 0.11
N CYS A 132 14.21 -19.89 0.60
CA CYS A 132 15.27 -20.46 1.42
C CYS A 132 14.73 -21.01 2.75
N GLU A 133 14.98 -22.29 3.03
CA GLU A 133 14.55 -22.96 4.26
C GLU A 133 15.20 -22.36 5.52
N ILE A 134 16.44 -21.87 5.40
CA ILE A 134 17.13 -21.20 6.53
C ILE A 134 16.40 -19.92 6.90
N THR A 135 15.99 -19.13 5.90
CA THR A 135 15.22 -17.90 6.12
C THR A 135 13.86 -18.21 6.75
N LYS A 136 13.16 -19.23 6.28
CA LYS A 136 11.88 -19.67 6.89
C LYS A 136 12.05 -20.06 8.36
N LYS A 137 13.12 -20.79 8.69
CA LYS A 137 13.41 -21.17 10.08
C LYS A 137 13.72 -19.95 10.95
N ARG A 138 14.51 -18.98 10.43
CA ARG A 138 14.79 -17.72 11.17
C ARG A 138 13.52 -16.93 11.46
N ILE A 139 12.67 -16.75 10.45
CA ILE A 139 11.38 -16.05 10.61
C ILE A 139 10.54 -16.75 11.67
N ARG A 140 10.40 -18.07 11.60
CA ARG A 140 9.63 -18.85 12.58
C ARG A 140 10.16 -18.68 14.00
N ASN A 141 11.47 -18.77 14.19
CA ASN A 141 12.08 -18.62 15.50
C ASN A 141 11.86 -17.22 16.08
N LYS A 142 11.97 -16.16 15.26
CA LYS A 142 11.72 -14.78 15.68
C LYS A 142 10.26 -14.53 16.04
N ILE A 143 9.33 -15.10 15.29
CA ILE A 143 7.90 -15.06 15.63
C ILE A 143 7.65 -15.76 16.97
N LEU A 144 8.23 -16.94 17.20
CA LEU A 144 8.10 -17.64 18.50
C LEU A 144 8.72 -16.88 19.67
N ALA A 145 9.78 -16.12 19.43
CA ALA A 145 10.40 -15.27 20.44
C ALA A 145 9.59 -13.98 20.72
N ASN A 146 8.56 -13.68 19.91
CA ASN A 146 7.80 -12.42 19.97
C ASN A 146 8.69 -11.18 19.88
N GLU A 147 9.73 -11.22 19.05
CA GLU A 147 10.64 -10.11 18.83
C GLU A 147 10.36 -9.44 17.47
N PRO A 148 10.45 -8.09 17.38
CA PRO A 148 10.40 -7.42 16.09
C PRO A 148 11.62 -7.81 15.24
N PHE A 149 11.41 -7.97 13.93
CA PHE A 149 12.50 -8.34 13.04
C PHE A 149 12.31 -7.84 11.62
N LYS A 150 13.45 -7.76 10.92
CA LYS A 150 13.53 -7.49 9.49
C LYS A 150 14.21 -8.66 8.79
N GLU A 151 13.60 -9.14 7.69
CA GLU A 151 14.14 -10.22 6.86
C GLU A 151 13.81 -9.97 5.38
N ILE A 152 14.58 -10.60 4.48
CA ILE A 152 14.29 -10.64 3.05
C ILE A 152 13.91 -12.07 2.69
N VAL A 153 12.75 -12.23 2.07
CA VAL A 153 12.22 -13.53 1.67
C VAL A 153 11.89 -13.55 0.18
N LEU A 154 12.19 -14.69 -0.48
CA LEU A 154 11.75 -14.92 -1.86
C LEU A 154 10.32 -15.44 -1.83
N ASN A 155 9.39 -14.63 -2.33
CA ASN A 155 7.98 -14.94 -2.49
C ASN A 155 7.61 -15.10 -3.96
N TYR A 156 6.39 -15.58 -4.23
CA TYR A 156 5.85 -15.79 -5.55
C TYR A 156 4.50 -15.10 -5.68
N LYS A 157 4.32 -14.35 -6.76
CA LYS A 157 3.04 -13.78 -7.12
C LYS A 157 2.05 -14.86 -7.56
N LYS A 158 0.79 -14.48 -7.75
CA LYS A 158 -0.27 -15.38 -8.23
C LYS A 158 0.07 -16.03 -9.57
N ASP A 159 0.75 -15.31 -10.46
CA ASP A 159 1.22 -15.79 -11.76
C ASP A 159 2.51 -16.64 -11.69
N LYS A 160 2.98 -16.95 -10.47
CA LYS A 160 4.22 -17.68 -10.20
C LYS A 160 5.51 -16.89 -10.43
N THR A 161 5.46 -15.62 -10.74
CA THR A 161 6.64 -14.77 -10.85
C THR A 161 7.31 -14.64 -9.47
N PRO A 162 8.60 -14.97 -9.32
CA PRO A 162 9.30 -14.78 -8.06
C PRO A 162 9.63 -13.30 -7.84
N TYR A 163 9.58 -12.84 -6.59
CA TYR A 163 10.03 -11.53 -6.18
C TYR A 163 10.65 -11.57 -4.79
N LYS A 164 11.62 -10.69 -4.55
CA LYS A 164 12.19 -10.50 -3.23
C LYS A 164 11.31 -9.55 -2.45
N CYS A 165 10.94 -9.94 -1.26
CA CYS A 165 10.13 -9.15 -0.35
C CYS A 165 10.94 -8.85 0.91
N GLU A 166 11.12 -7.58 1.21
CA GLU A 166 11.59 -7.12 2.50
C GLU A 166 10.39 -7.06 3.45
N ILE A 167 10.47 -7.78 4.56
CA ILE A 167 9.44 -7.84 5.58
C ILE A 167 9.96 -7.28 6.89
N ASN A 168 9.22 -6.35 7.48
CA ASN A 168 9.45 -5.85 8.84
C ASN A 168 8.26 -6.30 9.68
N VAL A 169 8.48 -7.20 10.62
CA VAL A 169 7.41 -7.81 11.44
C VAL A 169 7.52 -7.31 12.86
N PHE A 170 6.38 -6.87 13.39
CA PHE A 170 6.25 -6.38 14.76
C PHE A 170 5.16 -7.18 15.47
N PRO A 171 5.46 -7.79 16.64
CA PRO A 171 4.42 -8.35 17.50
C PRO A 171 3.63 -7.22 18.16
N LEU A 172 2.30 -7.39 18.21
CA LEU A 172 1.38 -6.48 18.87
C LEU A 172 0.66 -7.26 19.97
N SER A 173 0.71 -6.75 21.18
CA SER A 173 0.24 -7.50 22.33
C SER A 173 -0.80 -6.76 23.16
N HIS A 174 -1.75 -7.51 23.66
CA HIS A 174 -2.61 -7.12 24.77
C HIS A 174 -2.78 -8.31 25.70
N LYS A 175 -2.31 -8.18 26.96
CA LYS A 175 -2.28 -9.30 27.91
C LYS A 175 -1.57 -10.53 27.32
N ASN A 176 -2.33 -11.61 27.03
CA ASN A 176 -1.78 -12.87 26.51
C ASN A 176 -2.04 -13.06 25.01
N THR A 177 -2.73 -12.12 24.34
CA THR A 177 -3.05 -12.26 22.91
C THR A 177 -2.02 -11.50 22.08
N THR A 178 -1.37 -12.19 21.17
CA THR A 178 -0.38 -11.60 20.26
C THR A 178 -0.92 -11.58 18.85
N HIS A 179 -0.86 -10.41 18.23
CA HIS A 179 -1.05 -10.24 16.79
C HIS A 179 0.30 -9.88 16.17
N TYR A 180 0.42 -10.04 14.86
CA TYR A 180 1.63 -9.63 14.14
C TYR A 180 1.24 -8.70 13.01
N ILE A 181 1.91 -7.57 12.93
CA ILE A 181 1.85 -6.69 11.76
C ILE A 181 3.13 -6.85 10.96
N ALA A 182 3.00 -7.14 9.68
CA ALA A 182 4.10 -7.14 8.74
C ALA A 182 3.96 -5.95 7.79
N LEU A 183 5.01 -5.14 7.71
CA LEU A 183 5.17 -4.06 6.75
C LEU A 183 6.12 -4.56 5.67
N GLU A 184 5.64 -4.63 4.44
CA GLU A 184 6.30 -5.33 3.35
C GLU A 184 6.55 -4.40 2.16
N ARG A 185 7.70 -4.60 1.49
CA ARG A 185 8.09 -3.91 0.26
C ARG A 185 8.77 -4.87 -0.70
N ALA A 186 8.42 -4.77 -1.99
CA ALA A 186 9.15 -5.47 -3.05
C ALA A 186 10.49 -4.78 -3.34
N ILE A 187 11.58 -5.57 -3.51
CA ILE A 187 12.95 -5.09 -3.77
C ILE A 187 13.63 -5.83 -4.91
#